data_3b66278de4b3b1bfa48415d156bb1376
#
_entry.id   3b66278de4b3b1bfa48415d156bb1376
#
_cell.length_a   1.000
_cell.length_b   1.000
_cell.length_c   1.000
_cell.angle_alpha   90.00
_cell.angle_beta   90.00
_cell.angle_gamma   90.00
#
_symmetry.space_group_name_H-M   'P 1'
#
loop_
_entity.id
_entity.type
_entity.pdbx_description
1 polymer ?
#
loop_
_entity_poly.entity_id
_entity_poly.type
_entity_poly.pdbx_seq_one_letter_code
_entity_poly.pdbx_strand_id
1 'polypeptide(L)'
;MVKVGFIVEGDSEKVLIESAGFKKWAGSQGLEICSPVINAKGGGNLLPHHIKPMLAQIERSQPDHIVILTDLEDAADVETVKARITTEHTNLIFIAVKALEAWFLADTDAMRRWLNAPEFFETAPEQTPGMPWDRLKEVAKAHGSRGPGSNKVIFAKKMCGVALRYELDRAAAHPACPSAKAFRDGLVALGGMPWS
;
A
#
# COMPACT_ATOMS: atom_id res chain seq x y z
N MET A 1 15.95 -4.57 -15.31
CA MET A 1 14.87 -4.12 -14.39
C MET A 1 15.51 -3.80 -13.06
N VAL A 2 15.06 -2.73 -12.42
CA VAL A 2 15.52 -2.33 -11.08
C VAL A 2 14.90 -3.25 -10.04
N LYS A 3 15.70 -3.86 -9.19
CA LYS A 3 15.25 -4.78 -8.13
C LYS A 3 14.84 -3.98 -6.89
N VAL A 4 13.61 -4.18 -6.46
CA VAL A 4 13.06 -3.46 -5.31
C VAL A 4 12.66 -4.44 -4.21
N GLY A 5 13.32 -4.32 -3.06
CA GLY A 5 12.97 -5.04 -1.85
C GLY A 5 11.92 -4.26 -1.05
N PHE A 6 10.93 -4.96 -0.46
CA PHE A 6 9.90 -4.34 0.35
C PHE A 6 9.93 -4.84 1.79
N ILE A 7 9.87 -3.89 2.73
CA ILE A 7 9.53 -4.12 4.12
C ILE A 7 8.21 -3.40 4.36
N VAL A 8 7.18 -4.13 4.75
CA VAL A 8 5.83 -3.59 4.95
C VAL A 8 5.38 -3.78 6.39
N GLU A 9 4.48 -2.92 6.85
CA GLU A 9 4.02 -2.95 8.24
C GLU A 9 3.26 -4.23 8.58
N GLY A 10 2.34 -4.65 7.71
CA GLY A 10 1.41 -5.73 8.00
C GLY A 10 1.13 -6.66 6.82
N ASP A 11 0.21 -7.59 7.06
CA ASP A 11 -0.16 -8.61 6.08
C ASP A 11 -0.98 -8.06 4.90
N SER A 12 -1.75 -6.98 5.09
CA SER A 12 -2.55 -6.36 4.02
C SER A 12 -1.66 -5.72 2.96
N GLU A 13 -0.64 -4.96 3.38
CA GLU A 13 0.38 -4.37 2.51
C GLU A 13 1.16 -5.46 1.78
N LYS A 14 1.54 -6.53 2.50
CA LYS A 14 2.21 -7.68 1.90
C LYS A 14 1.37 -8.31 0.79
N VAL A 15 0.07 -8.51 1.02
CA VAL A 15 -0.86 -9.02 0.01
C VAL A 15 -0.91 -8.13 -1.21
N LEU A 16 -0.95 -6.80 -1.02
CA LEU A 16 -0.92 -5.84 -2.12
C LEU A 16 0.35 -6.01 -2.96
N ILE A 17 1.53 -5.92 -2.34
CA ILE A 17 2.82 -5.95 -3.04
C ILE A 17 3.07 -7.31 -3.73
N GLU A 18 2.66 -8.41 -3.10
CA GLU A 18 2.82 -9.75 -3.67
C GLU A 18 1.74 -10.11 -4.69
N SER A 19 0.69 -9.29 -4.87
CA SER A 19 -0.39 -9.56 -5.81
C SER A 19 0.11 -9.61 -7.27
N ALA A 20 -0.53 -10.46 -8.07
CA ALA A 20 -0.21 -10.55 -9.50
C ALA A 20 -0.45 -9.22 -10.24
N GLY A 21 -1.47 -8.46 -9.83
CA GLY A 21 -1.77 -7.14 -10.39
C GLY A 21 -0.64 -6.15 -10.13
N PHE A 22 -0.19 -6.04 -8.89
CA PHE A 22 0.89 -5.12 -8.52
C PHE A 22 2.22 -5.53 -9.20
N LYS A 23 2.59 -6.81 -9.17
CA LYS A 23 3.82 -7.30 -9.84
C LYS A 23 3.81 -7.04 -11.35
N LYS A 24 2.66 -7.23 -12.00
CA LYS A 24 2.51 -6.92 -13.43
C LYS A 24 2.69 -5.43 -13.69
N TRP A 25 2.06 -4.58 -12.88
CA TRP A 25 2.22 -3.13 -12.96
C TRP A 25 3.68 -2.72 -12.73
N ALA A 26 4.33 -3.21 -11.68
CA ALA A 26 5.74 -2.93 -11.38
C ALA A 26 6.65 -3.33 -12.56
N GLY A 27 6.45 -4.50 -13.13
CA GLY A 27 7.17 -4.94 -14.31
C GLY A 27 7.01 -4.01 -15.51
N SER A 28 5.82 -3.43 -15.73
CA SER A 28 5.59 -2.43 -16.78
C SER A 28 6.30 -1.09 -16.52
N GLN A 29 6.67 -0.82 -15.26
CA GLN A 29 7.47 0.34 -14.86
C GLN A 29 8.99 0.04 -14.83
N GLY A 30 9.42 -1.14 -15.29
CA GLY A 30 10.84 -1.54 -15.27
C GLY A 30 11.33 -2.05 -13.91
N LEU A 31 10.42 -2.39 -13.00
CA LEU A 31 10.75 -2.87 -11.65
C LEU A 31 10.57 -4.37 -11.51
N GLU A 32 11.46 -5.00 -10.75
CA GLU A 32 11.36 -6.38 -10.29
C GLU A 32 11.19 -6.40 -8.77
N ILE A 33 10.09 -6.99 -8.29
CA ILE A 33 9.84 -7.09 -6.85
C ILE A 33 10.60 -8.27 -6.27
N CYS A 34 11.52 -8.01 -5.36
CA CYS A 34 12.27 -9.04 -4.66
C CYS A 34 11.37 -9.91 -3.78
N SER A 35 11.74 -11.17 -3.66
CA SER A 35 11.08 -12.11 -2.74
C SER A 35 12.07 -12.58 -1.67
N PRO A 36 11.63 -12.71 -0.42
CA PRO A 36 10.27 -12.43 0.07
C PRO A 36 10.01 -10.95 0.34
N VAL A 37 8.75 -10.50 0.28
CA VAL A 37 8.32 -9.23 0.91
C VAL A 37 8.31 -9.45 2.42
N ILE A 38 9.01 -8.59 3.15
CA ILE A 38 9.18 -8.72 4.60
C ILE A 38 8.02 -8.01 5.31
N ASN A 39 7.32 -8.74 6.17
CA ASN A 39 6.28 -8.19 7.04
C ASN A 39 6.88 -7.87 8.42
N ALA A 40 6.85 -6.62 8.81
CA ALA A 40 7.36 -6.16 10.11
C ALA A 40 6.46 -6.57 11.28
N LYS A 41 5.21 -6.92 11.03
CA LYS A 41 4.21 -7.27 12.06
C LYS A 41 3.97 -6.12 13.05
N GLY A 42 3.78 -4.93 12.51
CA GLY A 42 3.43 -3.69 13.20
C GLY A 42 4.49 -2.60 13.10
N GLY A 43 4.05 -1.34 13.10
CA GLY A 43 4.88 -0.15 12.91
C GLY A 43 6.01 0.00 13.95
N GLY A 44 5.81 -0.51 15.17
CA GLY A 44 6.86 -0.51 16.20
C GLY A 44 8.10 -1.31 15.83
N ASN A 45 7.98 -2.32 14.98
CA ASN A 45 9.10 -3.12 14.49
C ASN A 45 9.87 -2.46 13.34
N LEU A 46 9.37 -1.36 12.80
CA LEU A 46 10.06 -0.55 11.79
C LEU A 46 11.04 0.47 12.41
N LEU A 47 11.06 0.59 13.73
CA LEU A 47 11.99 1.50 14.40
C LEU A 47 13.45 1.08 14.19
N PRO A 48 14.43 2.01 14.20
CA PRO A 48 15.81 1.77 13.80
C PRO A 48 16.51 0.60 14.50
N HIS A 49 16.18 0.34 15.78
CA HIS A 49 16.78 -0.75 16.54
C HIS A 49 16.08 -2.11 16.31
N HIS A 50 14.86 -2.12 15.75
CA HIS A 50 14.12 -3.35 15.45
C HIS A 50 14.19 -3.76 13.97
N ILE A 51 14.39 -2.82 13.05
CA ILE A 51 14.35 -3.08 11.59
C ILE A 51 15.59 -3.83 11.08
N LYS A 52 16.71 -3.78 11.80
CA LYS A 52 18.01 -4.36 11.35
C LYS A 52 17.93 -5.81 10.87
N PRO A 53 17.28 -6.75 11.58
CA PRO A 53 17.15 -8.13 11.09
C PRO A 53 16.38 -8.24 9.77
N MET A 54 15.39 -7.36 9.55
CA MET A 54 14.59 -7.32 8.33
C MET A 54 15.40 -6.78 7.15
N LEU A 55 16.22 -5.74 7.39
CA LEU A 55 17.18 -5.24 6.40
C LEU A 55 18.17 -6.34 5.99
N ALA A 56 18.79 -7.02 6.95
CA ALA A 56 19.68 -8.13 6.67
C ALA A 56 19.01 -9.30 5.92
N GLN A 57 17.72 -9.49 6.13
CA GLN A 57 16.96 -10.51 5.40
C GLN A 57 16.69 -10.09 3.96
N ILE A 58 16.23 -8.85 3.73
CA ILE A 58 15.90 -8.38 2.37
C ILE A 58 17.15 -8.20 1.51
N GLU A 59 18.28 -7.81 2.09
CA GLU A 59 19.58 -7.68 1.42
C GLU A 59 20.05 -8.98 0.77
N ARG A 60 19.62 -10.14 1.27
CA ARG A 60 19.94 -11.44 0.66
C ARG A 60 19.37 -11.59 -0.76
N SER A 61 18.32 -10.87 -1.09
CA SER A 61 17.77 -10.82 -2.45
C SER A 61 18.46 -9.80 -3.35
N GLN A 62 19.48 -9.12 -2.84
CA GLN A 62 20.30 -8.11 -3.55
C GLN A 62 19.42 -7.07 -4.26
N PRO A 63 18.55 -6.34 -3.53
CA PRO A 63 17.77 -5.27 -4.12
C PRO A 63 18.66 -4.06 -4.44
N ASP A 64 18.32 -3.34 -5.52
CA ASP A 64 18.93 -2.05 -5.83
C ASP A 64 18.40 -0.96 -4.89
N HIS A 65 17.12 -1.11 -4.48
CA HIS A 65 16.46 -0.21 -3.52
C HIS A 65 15.63 -1.00 -2.51
N ILE A 66 15.57 -0.47 -1.28
CA ILE A 66 14.67 -0.97 -0.23
C ILE A 66 13.58 0.07 0.02
N VAL A 67 12.33 -0.35 -0.09
CA VAL A 67 11.14 0.46 0.14
C VAL A 67 10.46 0.00 1.43
N ILE A 68 10.10 0.95 2.28
CA ILE A 68 9.24 0.73 3.44
C ILE A 68 7.85 1.28 3.14
N LEU A 69 6.82 0.48 3.39
CA LEU A 69 5.43 0.90 3.33
C LEU A 69 4.77 0.64 4.70
N THR A 70 4.21 1.69 5.28
CA THR A 70 3.54 1.66 6.59
C THR A 70 2.32 2.57 6.59
N ASP A 71 1.44 2.39 7.57
CA ASP A 71 0.26 3.22 7.77
C ASP A 71 0.58 4.45 8.64
N LEU A 72 -0.15 5.54 8.44
CA LEU A 72 -0.08 6.72 9.31
C LEU A 72 -0.75 6.45 10.65
N GLU A 73 -1.83 5.66 10.64
CA GLU A 73 -2.69 5.40 11.81
C GLU A 73 -3.10 6.69 12.54
N ASP A 74 -2.78 6.79 13.83
CA ASP A 74 -3.07 7.93 14.69
C ASP A 74 -1.89 8.90 14.85
N ALA A 75 -0.82 8.74 14.05
CA ALA A 75 0.31 9.66 14.10
C ALA A 75 -0.08 11.06 13.60
N ALA A 76 0.57 12.09 14.15
CA ALA A 76 0.23 13.48 13.87
C ALA A 76 0.39 13.85 12.39
N ASP A 77 1.46 13.35 11.74
CA ASP A 77 1.77 13.61 10.34
C ASP A 77 2.77 12.60 9.77
N VAL A 78 2.89 12.63 8.45
CA VAL A 78 3.77 11.74 7.66
C VAL A 78 5.24 11.91 8.02
N GLU A 79 5.71 13.13 8.25
CA GLU A 79 7.11 13.42 8.54
C GLU A 79 7.51 12.86 9.91
N THR A 80 6.62 12.92 10.89
CA THR A 80 6.80 12.28 12.21
C THR A 80 7.02 10.76 12.08
N VAL A 81 6.23 10.09 11.24
CA VAL A 81 6.38 8.64 11.02
C VAL A 81 7.69 8.34 10.30
N LYS A 82 8.02 9.07 9.23
CA LYS A 82 9.28 8.90 8.50
C LYS A 82 10.50 9.10 9.41
N ALA A 83 10.49 10.16 10.22
CA ALA A 83 11.60 10.47 11.14
C ALA A 83 11.86 9.35 12.16
N ARG A 84 10.81 8.66 12.60
CA ARG A 84 10.94 7.50 13.52
C ARG A 84 11.58 6.28 12.86
N ILE A 85 11.38 6.11 11.55
CA ILE A 85 11.79 4.92 10.78
C ILE A 85 13.16 5.14 10.12
N THR A 86 13.60 6.40 9.94
CA THR A 86 14.83 6.73 9.20
C THR A 86 16.02 5.87 9.63
N THR A 87 16.61 5.16 8.68
CA THR A 87 17.84 4.38 8.83
C THR A 87 18.80 4.75 7.70
N GLU A 88 20.09 4.44 7.86
CA GLU A 88 21.14 4.73 6.85
C GLU A 88 20.88 4.04 5.49
N HIS A 89 20.03 3.01 5.46
CA HIS A 89 19.78 2.17 4.29
C HIS A 89 18.42 2.39 3.62
N THR A 90 17.56 3.30 4.12
CA THR A 90 16.20 3.45 3.63
C THR A 90 15.86 4.91 3.34
N ASN A 91 15.93 5.29 2.06
CA ASN A 91 15.53 6.63 1.60
C ASN A 91 14.08 6.65 1.10
N LEU A 92 13.44 5.46 0.98
CA LEU A 92 12.16 5.29 0.31
C LEU A 92 11.11 4.79 1.30
N ILE A 93 10.65 5.71 2.15
CA ILE A 93 9.60 5.44 3.14
C ILE A 93 8.31 6.06 2.65
N PHE A 94 7.30 5.22 2.41
CA PHE A 94 5.97 5.65 2.00
C PHE A 94 4.96 5.34 3.10
N ILE A 95 4.06 6.28 3.30
CA ILE A 95 3.06 6.25 4.36
C ILE A 95 1.68 6.26 3.73
N ALA A 96 0.89 5.21 3.93
CA ALA A 96 -0.52 5.22 3.60
C ALA A 96 -1.25 6.08 4.64
N VAL A 97 -1.83 7.20 4.19
CA VAL A 97 -2.51 8.13 5.10
C VAL A 97 -3.74 7.44 5.69
N LYS A 98 -3.86 7.50 7.00
CA LYS A 98 -4.71 6.67 7.86
C LYS A 98 -4.33 5.19 7.79
N ALA A 99 -4.61 4.52 6.69
CA ALA A 99 -4.30 3.10 6.51
C ALA A 99 -4.42 2.72 5.03
N LEU A 100 -3.87 1.56 4.65
CA LEU A 100 -3.92 1.02 3.29
C LEU A 100 -5.35 0.94 2.73
N GLU A 101 -6.34 0.71 3.58
CA GLU A 101 -7.75 0.63 3.15
C GLU A 101 -8.25 1.93 2.50
N ALA A 102 -7.63 3.08 2.78
CA ALA A 102 -7.92 4.34 2.08
C ALA A 102 -7.61 4.23 0.58
N TRP A 103 -6.55 3.51 0.21
CA TRP A 103 -6.21 3.27 -1.20
C TRP A 103 -7.23 2.36 -1.89
N PHE A 104 -7.79 1.38 -1.17
CA PHE A 104 -8.89 0.58 -1.72
C PHE A 104 -10.13 1.42 -1.96
N LEU A 105 -10.50 2.32 -1.03
CA LEU A 105 -11.60 3.28 -1.20
C LEU A 105 -11.38 4.21 -2.40
N ALA A 106 -10.14 4.59 -2.66
CA ALA A 106 -9.77 5.48 -3.77
C ALA A 106 -9.87 4.83 -5.15
N ASP A 107 -9.73 3.49 -5.25
CA ASP A 107 -9.95 2.80 -6.52
C ASP A 107 -11.44 2.63 -6.79
N THR A 108 -12.04 3.68 -7.38
CA THR A 108 -13.47 3.76 -7.69
C THR A 108 -13.98 2.54 -8.46
N ASP A 109 -13.20 2.03 -9.41
CA ASP A 109 -13.65 0.89 -10.24
C ASP A 109 -13.67 -0.42 -9.46
N ALA A 110 -12.67 -0.67 -8.62
CA ALA A 110 -12.66 -1.84 -7.75
C ALA A 110 -13.81 -1.77 -6.72
N MET A 111 -14.05 -0.59 -6.17
CA MET A 111 -15.15 -0.35 -5.22
C MET A 111 -16.52 -0.54 -5.89
N ARG A 112 -16.73 -0.02 -7.10
CA ARG A 112 -17.97 -0.23 -7.86
C ARG A 112 -18.25 -1.71 -8.09
N ARG A 113 -17.22 -2.48 -8.45
CA ARG A 113 -17.36 -3.94 -8.61
C ARG A 113 -17.66 -4.63 -7.27
N TRP A 114 -17.00 -4.23 -6.20
CA TRP A 114 -17.24 -4.82 -4.88
C TRP A 114 -18.64 -4.56 -4.36
N LEU A 115 -19.11 -3.30 -4.48
CA LEU A 115 -20.42 -2.87 -3.97
C LEU A 115 -21.56 -3.22 -4.93
N ASN A 116 -21.26 -3.62 -6.18
CA ASN A 116 -22.24 -3.70 -7.27
C ASN A 116 -23.03 -2.37 -7.42
N ALA A 117 -22.32 -1.24 -7.34
CA ALA A 117 -22.86 0.11 -7.34
C ALA A 117 -22.13 0.99 -8.36
N PRO A 118 -22.59 1.09 -9.61
CA PRO A 118 -21.91 1.83 -10.68
C PRO A 118 -21.69 3.32 -10.38
N GLU A 119 -22.56 3.92 -9.56
CA GLU A 119 -22.50 5.34 -9.18
C GLU A 119 -21.54 5.61 -8.01
N PHE A 120 -20.99 4.57 -7.36
CA PHE A 120 -20.16 4.79 -6.20
C PHE A 120 -18.93 5.64 -6.51
N PHE A 121 -18.68 6.61 -5.66
CA PHE A 121 -17.47 7.41 -5.62
C PHE A 121 -17.20 7.83 -4.18
N GLU A 122 -16.03 7.51 -3.63
CA GLU A 122 -15.60 8.04 -2.33
C GLU A 122 -14.91 9.38 -2.53
N THR A 123 -15.43 10.44 -1.93
CA THR A 123 -14.92 11.80 -2.15
C THR A 123 -13.63 12.10 -1.43
N ALA A 124 -13.39 11.45 -0.28
CA ALA A 124 -12.29 11.78 0.62
C ALA A 124 -11.71 10.51 1.29
N PRO A 125 -11.11 9.59 0.53
CA PRO A 125 -10.65 8.30 1.05
C PRO A 125 -9.61 8.42 2.17
N GLU A 126 -8.74 9.43 2.13
CA GLU A 126 -7.74 9.70 3.17
C GLU A 126 -8.24 10.62 4.29
N GLN A 127 -9.46 11.12 4.20
CA GLN A 127 -10.06 12.05 5.16
C GLN A 127 -11.39 11.54 5.73
N THR A 128 -11.60 10.22 5.71
CA THR A 128 -12.79 9.60 6.31
C THR A 128 -12.92 10.02 7.78
N PRO A 129 -14.14 10.22 8.33
CA PRO A 129 -14.32 10.64 9.73
C PRO A 129 -13.68 9.69 10.74
N GLY A 130 -13.78 8.38 10.49
CA GLY A 130 -13.12 7.32 11.25
C GLY A 130 -12.02 6.63 10.46
N MET A 131 -11.66 5.43 10.85
CA MET A 131 -10.72 4.62 10.08
C MET A 131 -11.33 4.18 8.74
N PRO A 132 -10.54 4.08 7.66
CA PRO A 132 -11.02 3.62 6.36
C PRO A 132 -11.69 2.25 6.41
N TRP A 133 -11.29 1.39 7.34
CA TRP A 133 -11.92 0.09 7.56
C TRP A 133 -13.39 0.20 8.00
N ASP A 134 -13.70 1.18 8.85
CA ASP A 134 -15.08 1.41 9.27
C ASP A 134 -15.89 2.05 8.15
N ARG A 135 -15.26 2.93 7.37
CA ARG A 135 -15.86 3.50 6.17
C ARG A 135 -16.25 2.42 5.14
N LEU A 136 -15.40 1.41 4.93
CA LEU A 136 -15.74 0.26 4.08
C LEU A 136 -17.01 -0.48 4.56
N LYS A 137 -17.19 -0.65 5.88
CA LYS A 137 -18.40 -1.25 6.45
C LYS A 137 -19.63 -0.39 6.19
N GLU A 138 -19.50 0.93 6.40
CA GLU A 138 -20.59 1.89 6.19
C GLU A 138 -21.07 1.90 4.73
N VAL A 139 -20.14 2.03 3.77
CA VAL A 139 -20.50 2.08 2.34
C VAL A 139 -21.11 0.75 1.88
N ALA A 140 -20.60 -0.38 2.35
CA ALA A 140 -21.19 -1.68 2.05
C ALA A 140 -22.64 -1.77 2.56
N LYS A 141 -22.88 -1.34 3.80
CA LYS A 141 -24.23 -1.28 4.38
C LYS A 141 -25.16 -0.36 3.61
N ALA A 142 -24.67 0.83 3.23
CA ALA A 142 -25.45 1.83 2.48
C ALA A 142 -25.89 1.31 1.10
N HIS A 143 -25.07 0.45 0.46
CA HIS A 143 -25.38 -0.14 -0.85
C HIS A 143 -25.98 -1.56 -0.75
N GLY A 144 -26.35 -2.03 0.44
CA GLY A 144 -26.92 -3.37 0.61
C GLY A 144 -25.95 -4.50 0.25
N SER A 145 -24.66 -4.22 0.20
CA SER A 145 -23.62 -5.17 -0.15
C SER A 145 -23.06 -5.88 1.09
N ARG A 146 -22.51 -7.08 0.87
CA ARG A 146 -21.80 -7.78 1.93
C ARG A 146 -20.56 -6.98 2.35
N GLY A 147 -20.45 -6.65 3.62
CA GLY A 147 -19.33 -5.88 4.18
C GLY A 147 -17.96 -6.53 3.98
N PRO A 148 -16.88 -5.86 4.37
CA PRO A 148 -15.50 -6.34 4.19
C PRO A 148 -15.17 -7.54 5.10
N GLY A 149 -16.06 -7.89 6.02
CA GLY A 149 -15.85 -8.93 7.03
C GLY A 149 -15.10 -8.42 8.25
N SER A 150 -14.47 -9.32 9.00
CA SER A 150 -13.67 -9.01 10.19
C SER A 150 -12.17 -9.10 9.97
N ASN A 151 -11.72 -9.58 8.80
CA ASN A 151 -10.31 -9.84 8.51
C ASN A 151 -9.82 -8.98 7.33
N LYS A 152 -8.98 -8.00 7.64
CA LYS A 152 -8.38 -7.06 6.67
C LYS A 152 -7.59 -7.79 5.57
N VAL A 153 -6.84 -8.83 5.93
CA VAL A 153 -6.01 -9.60 4.99
C VAL A 153 -6.88 -10.33 3.96
N ILE A 154 -8.00 -10.92 4.39
CA ILE A 154 -8.94 -11.57 3.48
C ILE A 154 -9.56 -10.53 2.53
N PHE A 155 -9.90 -9.36 3.05
CA PHE A 155 -10.40 -8.27 2.23
C PHE A 155 -9.36 -7.78 1.22
N ALA A 156 -8.11 -7.56 1.64
CA ALA A 156 -7.02 -7.19 0.75
C ALA A 156 -6.83 -8.22 -0.39
N LYS A 157 -6.84 -9.52 -0.07
CA LYS A 157 -6.80 -10.59 -1.08
C LYS A 157 -7.97 -10.50 -2.06
N LYS A 158 -9.16 -10.16 -1.56
CA LYS A 158 -10.35 -9.99 -2.40
C LYS A 158 -10.21 -8.79 -3.33
N MET A 159 -9.75 -7.63 -2.80
CA MET A 159 -9.52 -6.42 -3.59
C MET A 159 -8.47 -6.63 -4.69
N CYS A 160 -7.34 -7.25 -4.35
CA CYS A 160 -6.26 -7.55 -5.29
C CYS A 160 -6.55 -8.74 -6.23
N GLY A 161 -7.63 -9.48 -5.98
CA GLY A 161 -8.01 -10.65 -6.78
C GLY A 161 -8.57 -10.27 -8.15
N VAL A 162 -8.67 -11.27 -9.04
CA VAL A 162 -9.10 -11.12 -10.44
C VAL A 162 -10.48 -10.48 -10.58
N ALA A 163 -11.39 -10.75 -9.63
CA ALA A 163 -12.77 -10.24 -9.70
C ALA A 163 -12.85 -8.73 -9.46
N LEU A 164 -12.12 -8.19 -8.48
CA LEU A 164 -12.17 -6.77 -8.13
C LEU A 164 -11.03 -5.97 -8.78
N ARG A 165 -9.87 -6.58 -8.99
CA ARG A 165 -8.76 -6.02 -9.75
C ARG A 165 -8.38 -4.61 -9.28
N TYR A 166 -8.05 -4.49 -7.99
CA TYR A 166 -7.46 -3.25 -7.49
C TYR A 166 -6.23 -2.87 -8.33
N GLU A 167 -6.10 -1.61 -8.69
CA GLU A 167 -4.97 -1.06 -9.44
C GLU A 167 -4.43 0.21 -8.77
N LEU A 168 -3.13 0.23 -8.50
CA LEU A 168 -2.47 1.37 -7.87
C LEU A 168 -2.64 2.66 -8.68
N ASP A 169 -2.59 2.59 -10.01
CA ASP A 169 -2.75 3.78 -10.87
C ASP A 169 -4.12 4.43 -10.69
N ARG A 170 -5.19 3.66 -10.50
CA ARG A 170 -6.53 4.21 -10.27
C ARG A 170 -6.64 4.87 -8.90
N ALA A 171 -6.09 4.24 -7.85
CA ALA A 171 -6.02 4.84 -6.52
C ALA A 171 -5.18 6.12 -6.54
N ALA A 172 -4.03 6.11 -7.22
CA ALA A 172 -3.15 7.26 -7.37
C ALA A 172 -3.73 8.40 -8.22
N ALA A 173 -4.65 8.08 -9.13
CA ALA A 173 -5.37 9.08 -9.92
C ALA A 173 -6.50 9.78 -9.14
N HIS A 174 -6.88 9.24 -7.98
CA HIS A 174 -7.93 9.83 -7.16
C HIS A 174 -7.44 11.16 -6.54
N PRO A 175 -8.16 12.29 -6.72
CA PRO A 175 -7.68 13.63 -6.33
C PRO A 175 -7.47 13.77 -4.82
N ALA A 176 -8.19 13.00 -4.01
CA ALA A 176 -8.11 13.01 -2.56
C ALA A 176 -7.35 11.79 -1.98
N CYS A 177 -6.44 11.19 -2.75
CA CYS A 177 -5.56 10.10 -2.30
C CYS A 177 -4.08 10.39 -2.62
N PRO A 178 -3.51 11.49 -2.11
CA PRO A 178 -2.14 11.89 -2.40
C PRO A 178 -1.09 10.88 -1.94
N SER A 179 -1.35 10.07 -0.90
CA SER A 179 -0.37 9.08 -0.45
C SER A 179 -0.21 7.92 -1.43
N ALA A 180 -1.29 7.43 -2.04
CA ALA A 180 -1.21 6.44 -3.12
C ALA A 180 -0.46 7.00 -4.33
N LYS A 181 -0.71 8.29 -4.66
CA LYS A 181 0.01 8.98 -5.73
C LYS A 181 1.51 9.07 -5.43
N ALA A 182 1.88 9.48 -4.23
CA ALA A 182 3.28 9.59 -3.82
C ALA A 182 4.00 8.22 -3.89
N PHE A 183 3.34 7.16 -3.45
CA PHE A 183 3.87 5.80 -3.53
C PHE A 183 4.08 5.36 -5.00
N ARG A 184 3.04 5.51 -5.85
CA ARG A 184 3.13 5.20 -7.27
C ARG A 184 4.25 5.98 -7.95
N ASP A 185 4.28 7.31 -7.78
CA ASP A 185 5.24 8.20 -8.44
C ASP A 185 6.68 7.92 -7.99
N GLY A 186 6.87 7.62 -6.69
CA GLY A 186 8.17 7.23 -6.16
C GLY A 186 8.68 5.92 -6.77
N LEU A 187 7.82 4.93 -6.94
CA LEU A 187 8.21 3.67 -7.60
C LEU A 187 8.49 3.87 -9.10
N VAL A 188 7.67 4.65 -9.80
CA VAL A 188 7.90 4.98 -11.23
C VAL A 188 9.25 5.67 -11.42
N ALA A 189 9.61 6.59 -10.52
CA ALA A 189 10.90 7.27 -10.57
C ALA A 189 12.09 6.31 -10.45
N LEU A 190 11.97 5.22 -9.69
CA LEU A 190 13.03 4.20 -9.61
C LEU A 190 13.21 3.45 -10.93
N GLY A 191 12.12 3.07 -11.60
CA GLY A 191 12.16 2.33 -12.86
C GLY A 191 12.67 3.17 -14.04
N GLY A 192 12.48 4.49 -13.98
CA GLY A 192 12.92 5.44 -15.03
C GLY A 192 14.35 5.96 -14.87
N MET A 193 15.07 5.58 -13.81
CA MET A 193 16.47 5.98 -13.65
C MET A 193 17.37 5.25 -14.66
N PRO A 194 18.17 5.95 -15.47
CA PRO A 194 19.15 5.30 -16.33
C PRO A 194 20.19 4.56 -15.46
N TRP A 195 20.54 3.36 -15.86
CA TRP A 195 21.61 2.55 -15.25
C TRP A 195 22.90 3.38 -15.23
N SER A 196 23.42 3.73 -14.05
CA SER A 196 24.73 4.37 -13.86
C SER A 196 25.84 3.35 -13.82
#